data_b2b8a66f6ed47b6f2789347a469a1cb3
#
_entry.id   b2b8a66f6ed47b6f2789347a469a1cb3
#
_cell.length_a   1.000
_cell.length_b   1.000
_cell.length_c   1.000
_cell.angle_alpha   90.00
_cell.angle_beta   90.00
_cell.angle_gamma   90.00
#
_symmetry.space_group_name_H-M   'P 1'
#
loop_
_entity.id
_entity.type
_entity.pdbx_description
1 polymer ?
#
loop_
_entity_poly.entity_id
_entity_poly.type
_entity_poly.pdbx_seq_one_letter_code
_entity_poly.pdbx_strand_id
1 'polypeptide(L)'
;FPGADTFAGEQLHAHSYVDNSIFDGRRSVILGMGNSAMDIAVESSYVAQRTYLAGRSGVWILPKYVFGKPVDQMRNDPRVPFAVRQRFIQAMIRSYVGPPERYGLPKPRHRFGQAHPTISGRILDRIQHGTITPKPNIESLDATSVRFVDGSSVEADIVVYCTGYQISFPFFDEDFLSAPDNHIELFRRVFHPQIPNVFFIGLLQPLGAIMPIAEAQGAWVGDYLIGDYRLPSEAELVADIAADQAAMRRRYVSSKRHTIQVDFDDYLHALSKERAAGAQRARENGFKPPVECLPSAATAAS
;
A
#
# COMPACT_ATOMS: atom_id res chain seq x y z
N PHE A 1 -11.97 -11.90 -15.86
CA PHE A 1 -13.35 -11.56 -16.21
C PHE A 1 -13.84 -12.46 -17.33
N PRO A 2 -15.14 -12.78 -17.39
CA PRO A 2 -15.72 -13.51 -18.54
C PRO A 2 -15.38 -12.78 -19.86
N GLY A 3 -14.95 -13.52 -20.89
CA GLY A 3 -14.58 -12.98 -22.20
C GLY A 3 -13.21 -12.35 -22.29
N ALA A 4 -12.39 -12.39 -21.23
CA ALA A 4 -11.04 -11.84 -21.26
C ALA A 4 -10.12 -12.54 -22.29
N ASP A 5 -10.32 -13.83 -22.51
CA ASP A 5 -9.60 -14.65 -23.47
C ASP A 5 -9.98 -14.37 -24.93
N THR A 6 -11.14 -13.76 -25.18
CA THR A 6 -11.65 -13.41 -26.52
C THR A 6 -11.55 -11.92 -26.84
N PHE A 7 -11.17 -11.11 -25.87
CA PHE A 7 -10.99 -9.68 -26.06
C PHE A 7 -9.78 -9.41 -26.97
N ALA A 8 -10.01 -8.72 -28.10
CA ALA A 8 -9.00 -8.45 -29.11
C ALA A 8 -8.05 -7.30 -28.73
N GLY A 9 -8.44 -6.48 -27.76
CA GLY A 9 -7.59 -5.39 -27.23
C GLY A 9 -6.47 -5.91 -26.32
N GLU A 10 -5.57 -5.01 -26.00
CA GLU A 10 -4.46 -5.30 -25.09
C GLU A 10 -4.94 -5.38 -23.64
N GLN A 11 -4.40 -6.32 -22.89
CA GLN A 11 -4.67 -6.47 -21.47
C GLN A 11 -3.34 -6.54 -20.69
N LEU A 12 -3.19 -5.68 -19.67
CA LEU A 12 -2.01 -5.71 -18.83
C LEU A 12 -2.35 -5.44 -17.36
N HIS A 13 -1.53 -5.96 -16.48
CA HIS A 13 -1.58 -5.57 -15.07
C HIS A 13 -0.73 -4.31 -14.84
N ALA A 14 -1.13 -3.47 -13.87
CA ALA A 14 -0.41 -2.25 -13.51
C ALA A 14 1.08 -2.47 -13.19
N HIS A 15 1.47 -3.70 -12.82
CA HIS A 15 2.87 -4.07 -12.60
C HIS A 15 3.74 -3.95 -13.87
N SER A 16 3.14 -4.18 -15.02
CA SER A 16 3.82 -4.13 -16.33
C SER A 16 3.69 -2.76 -17.01
N TYR A 17 2.98 -1.82 -16.38
CA TYR A 17 2.86 -0.45 -16.89
C TYR A 17 4.16 0.32 -16.72
N VAL A 18 4.65 0.94 -17.79
CA VAL A 18 5.89 1.73 -17.80
C VAL A 18 5.58 3.21 -17.96
N ASP A 19 4.87 3.60 -19.02
CA ASP A 19 4.52 4.98 -19.32
C ASP A 19 3.23 5.09 -20.14
N ASN A 20 2.77 6.29 -20.39
CA ASN A 20 1.48 6.54 -21.04
C ASN A 20 1.48 6.39 -22.56
N SER A 21 2.61 6.11 -23.21
CA SER A 21 2.67 5.93 -24.67
C SER A 21 1.80 4.78 -25.18
N ILE A 22 1.58 3.77 -24.33
CA ILE A 22 0.68 2.63 -24.65
C ILE A 22 -0.78 3.06 -24.87
N PHE A 23 -1.17 4.26 -24.44
CA PHE A 23 -2.54 4.77 -24.58
C PHE A 23 -2.72 5.72 -25.76
N ASP A 24 -1.67 6.03 -26.50
CA ASP A 24 -1.72 7.06 -27.55
C ASP A 24 -2.81 6.75 -28.62
N GLY A 25 -3.77 7.68 -28.72
CA GLY A 25 -4.91 7.56 -29.61
C GLY A 25 -5.91 6.42 -29.31
N ARG A 26 -5.74 5.66 -28.21
CA ARG A 26 -6.54 4.49 -27.84
C ARG A 26 -7.67 4.83 -26.87
N ARG A 27 -8.66 3.95 -26.80
CA ARG A 27 -9.72 3.93 -25.79
C ARG A 27 -9.30 3.00 -24.66
N SER A 28 -9.05 3.56 -23.49
CA SER A 28 -8.49 2.83 -22.34
C SER A 28 -9.54 2.63 -21.24
N VAL A 29 -9.54 1.44 -20.64
CA VAL A 29 -10.29 1.11 -19.42
C VAL A 29 -9.29 0.78 -18.32
N ILE A 30 -9.27 1.59 -17.28
CA ILE A 30 -8.41 1.38 -16.10
C ILE A 30 -9.27 0.83 -14.97
N LEU A 31 -9.01 -0.40 -14.56
CA LEU A 31 -9.77 -1.08 -13.52
C LEU A 31 -9.07 -0.99 -12.17
N GLY A 32 -9.66 -0.29 -11.24
CA GLY A 32 -9.18 -0.12 -9.88
C GLY A 32 -9.51 1.26 -9.33
N MET A 33 -9.35 1.44 -8.02
CA MET A 33 -9.60 2.72 -7.34
C MET A 33 -8.45 3.11 -6.41
N GLY A 34 -7.34 2.36 -6.42
CA GLY A 34 -6.13 2.68 -5.66
C GLY A 34 -5.24 3.70 -6.35
N ASN A 35 -4.10 4.04 -5.72
CA ASN A 35 -3.15 5.01 -6.26
C ASN A 35 -2.73 4.70 -7.70
N SER A 36 -2.32 3.46 -7.98
CA SER A 36 -1.92 3.04 -9.35
C SER A 36 -3.02 3.31 -10.38
N ALA A 37 -4.28 2.97 -10.07
CA ALA A 37 -5.39 3.22 -10.99
C ALA A 37 -5.62 4.70 -11.24
N MET A 38 -5.54 5.52 -10.21
CA MET A 38 -5.74 6.97 -10.33
C MET A 38 -4.61 7.64 -11.11
N ASP A 39 -3.35 7.25 -10.84
CA ASP A 39 -2.20 7.81 -11.53
C ASP A 39 -2.20 7.38 -13.01
N ILE A 40 -2.39 6.08 -13.30
CA ILE A 40 -2.46 5.57 -14.68
C ILE A 40 -3.63 6.18 -15.45
N ALA A 41 -4.81 6.34 -14.82
CA ALA A 41 -5.95 7.00 -15.48
C ALA A 41 -5.67 8.47 -15.79
N VAL A 42 -5.00 9.18 -14.89
CA VAL A 42 -4.57 10.57 -15.14
C VAL A 42 -3.58 10.63 -16.30
N GLU A 43 -2.56 9.77 -16.31
CA GLU A 43 -1.56 9.72 -17.39
C GLU A 43 -2.17 9.32 -18.72
N SER A 44 -3.03 8.29 -18.74
CA SER A 44 -3.80 7.89 -19.91
C SER A 44 -4.60 9.05 -20.47
N SER A 45 -5.25 9.85 -19.62
CA SER A 45 -6.11 10.95 -20.04
C SER A 45 -5.41 12.09 -20.76
N TYR A 46 -4.07 12.12 -20.83
CA TYR A 46 -3.31 13.10 -21.59
C TYR A 46 -3.14 12.73 -23.06
N VAL A 47 -3.14 11.44 -23.38
CA VAL A 47 -2.79 10.94 -24.72
C VAL A 47 -3.86 10.03 -25.33
N ALA A 48 -4.69 9.40 -24.51
CA ALA A 48 -5.75 8.50 -24.95
C ALA A 48 -6.87 9.25 -25.68
N GLN A 49 -7.51 8.59 -26.63
CA GLN A 49 -8.74 9.07 -27.26
C GLN A 49 -9.88 9.16 -26.23
N ARG A 50 -9.98 8.19 -25.34
CA ARG A 50 -10.93 8.12 -24.22
C ARG A 50 -10.34 7.34 -23.07
N THR A 51 -10.56 7.82 -21.86
CA THR A 51 -10.16 7.12 -20.62
C THR A 51 -11.37 6.84 -19.76
N TYR A 52 -11.58 5.57 -19.41
CA TYR A 52 -12.59 5.13 -18.47
C TYR A 52 -11.94 4.61 -17.20
N LEU A 53 -12.41 5.06 -16.04
CA LEU A 53 -11.96 4.58 -14.75
C LEU A 53 -13.05 3.74 -14.10
N ALA A 54 -12.82 2.44 -14.00
CA ALA A 54 -13.78 1.48 -13.48
C ALA A 54 -13.42 0.97 -12.10
N GLY A 55 -14.41 0.74 -11.22
CA GLY A 55 -14.15 0.23 -9.90
C GLY A 55 -15.33 -0.40 -9.20
N ARG A 56 -15.05 -1.44 -8.40
CA ARG A 56 -16.04 -2.20 -7.63
C ARG A 56 -16.60 -1.39 -6.44
N SER A 57 -15.78 -0.58 -5.81
CA SER A 57 -16.14 0.22 -4.62
C SER A 57 -15.32 1.49 -4.59
N GLY A 58 -15.92 2.56 -4.07
CA GLY A 58 -15.22 3.81 -3.91
C GLY A 58 -14.15 3.79 -2.82
N VAL A 59 -13.31 4.80 -2.87
CA VAL A 59 -12.21 5.07 -1.94
C VAL A 59 -12.28 6.51 -1.45
N TRP A 60 -11.63 6.78 -0.34
CA TRP A 60 -11.40 8.15 0.12
C TRP A 60 -10.26 8.74 -0.72
N ILE A 61 -10.53 9.86 -1.40
CA ILE A 61 -9.54 10.56 -2.22
C ILE A 61 -9.05 11.76 -1.42
N LEU A 62 -7.72 11.83 -1.23
CA LEU A 62 -7.05 12.94 -0.59
C LEU A 62 -6.31 13.76 -1.64
N PRO A 63 -6.33 15.10 -1.55
CA PRO A 63 -5.46 15.94 -2.35
C PRO A 63 -4.00 15.77 -1.89
N LYS A 64 -3.04 16.04 -2.77
CA LYS A 64 -1.62 16.03 -2.42
C LYS A 64 -1.25 17.11 -1.40
N TYR A 65 -1.98 18.22 -1.41
CA TYR A 65 -1.75 19.37 -0.53
C TYR A 65 -3.06 19.79 0.16
N VAL A 66 -2.96 20.10 1.44
CA VAL A 66 -4.03 20.67 2.25
C VAL A 66 -3.48 21.90 2.97
N PHE A 67 -4.11 23.05 2.77
CA PHE A 67 -3.65 24.35 3.30
C PHE A 67 -2.17 24.65 3.01
N GLY A 68 -1.71 24.32 1.79
CA GLY A 68 -0.33 24.55 1.33
C GLY A 68 0.71 23.55 1.87
N LYS A 69 0.32 22.58 2.68
CA LYS A 69 1.22 21.54 3.20
C LYS A 69 0.95 20.19 2.52
N PRO A 70 1.98 19.41 2.17
CA PRO A 70 1.81 18.03 1.71
C PRO A 70 1.06 17.20 2.75
N VAL A 71 0.08 16.40 2.29
CA VAL A 71 -0.79 15.64 3.19
C VAL A 71 -0.04 14.56 3.99
N ASP A 72 1.04 14.03 3.44
CA ASP A 72 1.95 13.06 4.07
C ASP A 72 2.84 13.67 5.16
N GLN A 73 2.97 14.99 5.20
CA GLN A 73 3.67 15.72 6.26
C GLN A 73 2.73 16.16 7.40
N MET A 74 1.42 15.92 7.27
CA MET A 74 0.47 16.23 8.33
C MET A 74 0.56 15.18 9.44
N ARG A 75 1.25 15.55 10.53
CA ARG A 75 1.42 14.68 11.69
C ARG A 75 0.14 14.57 12.52
N ASN A 76 -0.11 13.37 13.02
CA ASN A 76 -1.17 13.10 13.99
C ASN A 76 -0.54 12.80 15.35
N ASP A 77 -1.09 13.36 16.43
CA ASP A 77 -0.66 13.01 17.78
C ASP A 77 -1.19 11.59 18.14
N PRO A 78 -0.32 10.60 18.36
CA PRO A 78 -0.71 9.24 18.73
C PRO A 78 -1.47 9.18 20.07
N ARG A 79 -1.36 10.21 20.92
CA ARG A 79 -2.09 10.30 22.19
C ARG A 79 -3.57 10.58 22.02
N VAL A 80 -3.97 11.17 20.89
CA VAL A 80 -5.38 11.41 20.57
C VAL A 80 -6.01 10.10 20.08
N PRO A 81 -7.14 9.63 20.67
CA PRO A 81 -7.80 8.40 20.25
C PRO A 81 -8.12 8.40 18.76
N PHE A 82 -7.81 7.27 18.10
CA PHE A 82 -7.99 7.13 16.65
C PHE A 82 -9.39 7.52 16.17
N ALA A 83 -10.45 7.14 16.89
CA ALA A 83 -11.84 7.47 16.50
C ALA A 83 -12.11 8.97 16.42
N VAL A 84 -11.44 9.78 17.26
CA VAL A 84 -11.53 11.24 17.24
C VAL A 84 -10.79 11.79 16.04
N ARG A 85 -9.54 11.36 15.83
CA ARG A 85 -8.73 11.72 14.66
C ARG A 85 -9.46 11.38 13.36
N GLN A 86 -9.99 10.17 13.27
CA GLN A 86 -10.74 9.67 12.11
C GLN A 86 -11.94 10.56 11.75
N ARG A 87 -12.78 10.90 12.75
CA ARG A 87 -13.95 11.76 12.53
C ARG A 87 -13.57 13.14 12.06
N PHE A 88 -12.55 13.73 12.67
CA PHE A 88 -12.06 15.06 12.30
C PHE A 88 -11.53 15.08 10.86
N ILE A 89 -10.64 14.15 10.51
CA ILE A 89 -10.07 14.06 9.16
C ILE A 89 -11.17 13.78 8.14
N GLN A 90 -12.09 12.87 8.44
CA GLN A 90 -13.22 12.57 7.54
C GLN A 90 -14.11 13.80 7.29
N ALA A 91 -14.40 14.60 8.31
CA ALA A 91 -15.17 15.84 8.18
C ALA A 91 -14.39 16.86 7.33
N MET A 92 -13.10 17.01 7.58
CA MET A 92 -12.23 17.91 6.81
C MET A 92 -12.19 17.53 5.33
N ILE A 93 -12.00 16.24 5.01
CA ILE A 93 -11.99 15.76 3.62
C ILE A 93 -13.33 16.04 2.95
N ARG A 94 -14.43 15.72 3.61
CA ARG A 94 -15.78 15.99 3.07
C ARG A 94 -16.06 17.46 2.80
N SER A 95 -15.51 18.34 3.63
CA SER A 95 -15.68 19.79 3.45
C SER A 95 -14.78 20.35 2.36
N TYR A 96 -13.56 19.82 2.23
CA TYR A 96 -12.56 20.33 1.28
C TYR A 96 -12.68 19.72 -0.11
N VAL A 97 -12.83 18.40 -0.20
CA VAL A 97 -12.90 17.64 -1.47
C VAL A 97 -14.34 17.39 -1.91
N GLY A 98 -15.24 17.23 -0.96
CA GLY A 98 -16.60 16.76 -1.20
C GLY A 98 -16.71 15.23 -1.24
N PRO A 99 -17.94 14.70 -1.33
CA PRO A 99 -18.15 13.28 -1.46
C PRO A 99 -17.80 12.79 -2.88
N PRO A 100 -17.10 11.64 -3.03
CA PRO A 100 -16.70 11.09 -4.34
C PRO A 100 -17.87 10.90 -5.32
N GLU A 101 -19.07 10.68 -4.82
CA GLU A 101 -20.28 10.50 -5.61
C GLU A 101 -20.65 11.73 -6.46
N ARG A 102 -20.24 12.93 -6.06
CA ARG A 102 -20.40 14.15 -6.85
C ARG A 102 -19.62 14.13 -8.17
N TYR A 103 -18.59 13.29 -8.23
CA TYR A 103 -17.73 13.10 -9.40
C TYR A 103 -18.10 11.85 -10.20
N GLY A 104 -19.24 11.22 -9.90
CA GLY A 104 -19.64 9.96 -10.54
C GLY A 104 -18.86 8.73 -10.07
N LEU A 105 -18.02 8.87 -9.04
CA LEU A 105 -17.25 7.77 -8.46
C LEU A 105 -18.11 6.97 -7.46
N PRO A 106 -17.88 5.66 -7.31
CA PRO A 106 -18.59 4.86 -6.32
C PRO A 106 -18.38 5.38 -4.89
N LYS A 107 -19.40 5.21 -4.05
CA LYS A 107 -19.32 5.56 -2.63
C LYS A 107 -18.36 4.64 -1.88
N PRO A 108 -17.46 5.19 -1.03
CA PRO A 108 -16.63 4.38 -0.12
C PRO A 108 -17.52 3.57 0.85
N ARG A 109 -17.29 2.25 0.92
CA ARG A 109 -18.05 1.34 1.81
C ARG A 109 -17.48 1.27 3.23
N HIS A 110 -16.37 1.98 3.49
CA HIS A 110 -15.65 1.99 4.76
C HIS A 110 -15.44 3.43 5.25
N ARG A 111 -15.18 3.58 6.55
CA ARG A 111 -14.80 4.88 7.12
C ARG A 111 -13.36 5.22 6.74
N PHE A 112 -13.04 6.51 6.75
CA PHE A 112 -11.67 6.96 6.53
C PHE A 112 -10.70 6.25 7.50
N GLY A 113 -9.54 5.82 7.00
CA GLY A 113 -8.52 5.12 7.80
C GLY A 113 -8.78 3.64 8.10
N GLN A 114 -9.90 3.06 7.64
CA GLN A 114 -10.12 1.60 7.67
C GLN A 114 -9.55 0.86 6.45
N ALA A 115 -9.25 1.60 5.40
CA ALA A 115 -8.51 1.14 4.24
C ALA A 115 -7.57 2.27 3.80
N HIS A 116 -6.58 1.94 2.97
CA HIS A 116 -5.65 2.93 2.45
C HIS A 116 -6.40 3.95 1.58
N PRO A 117 -6.35 5.26 1.88
CA PRO A 117 -6.92 6.28 1.01
C PRO A 117 -6.10 6.41 -0.26
N THR A 118 -6.71 6.91 -1.31
CA THR A 118 -6.00 7.25 -2.55
C THR A 118 -5.59 8.71 -2.52
N ILE A 119 -4.33 8.99 -2.77
CA ILE A 119 -3.80 10.35 -2.84
C ILE A 119 -3.68 10.73 -4.31
N SER A 120 -4.52 11.66 -4.77
CA SER A 120 -4.44 12.17 -6.13
C SER A 120 -4.78 13.65 -6.18
N GLY A 121 -3.88 14.43 -6.75
CA GLY A 121 -4.10 15.87 -6.94
C GLY A 121 -4.85 16.21 -8.23
N ARG A 122 -5.01 15.27 -9.15
CA ARG A 122 -5.50 15.54 -10.52
C ARG A 122 -6.71 14.74 -10.95
N ILE A 123 -6.99 13.61 -10.31
CA ILE A 123 -8.06 12.72 -10.78
C ILE A 123 -9.43 13.40 -10.81
N LEU A 124 -9.78 14.15 -9.79
CA LEU A 124 -11.07 14.84 -9.72
C LEU A 124 -11.19 15.95 -10.77
N ASP A 125 -10.12 16.71 -10.99
CA ASP A 125 -10.03 17.71 -12.04
C ASP A 125 -10.23 17.08 -13.44
N ARG A 126 -9.54 15.98 -13.73
CA ARG A 126 -9.67 15.27 -15.01
C ARG A 126 -11.07 14.69 -15.24
N ILE A 127 -11.72 14.23 -14.17
CA ILE A 127 -13.12 13.78 -14.23
C ILE A 127 -14.06 14.96 -14.50
N GLN A 128 -13.89 16.09 -13.81
CA GLN A 128 -14.72 17.29 -14.00
C GLN A 128 -14.60 17.87 -15.42
N HIS A 129 -13.42 17.81 -16.01
CA HIS A 129 -13.19 18.22 -17.40
C HIS A 129 -13.64 17.18 -18.44
N GLY A 130 -14.19 16.04 -18.00
CA GLY A 130 -14.71 14.98 -18.88
C GLY A 130 -13.65 14.19 -19.65
N THR A 131 -12.36 14.35 -19.31
CA THR A 131 -11.26 13.58 -19.91
C THR A 131 -11.12 12.18 -19.33
N ILE A 132 -11.68 11.95 -18.13
CA ILE A 132 -11.84 10.63 -17.52
C ILE A 132 -13.32 10.43 -17.21
N THR A 133 -13.87 9.32 -17.66
CA THR A 133 -15.27 8.93 -17.39
C THR A 133 -15.32 7.81 -16.36
N PRO A 134 -15.86 8.04 -15.16
CA PRO A 134 -16.07 7.00 -14.17
C PRO A 134 -17.07 5.95 -14.65
N LYS A 135 -16.79 4.68 -14.33
CA LYS A 135 -17.63 3.53 -14.62
C LYS A 135 -17.72 2.61 -13.39
N PRO A 136 -18.81 1.86 -13.22
CA PRO A 136 -18.86 0.83 -12.21
C PRO A 136 -17.92 -0.34 -12.54
N ASN A 137 -17.97 -1.42 -11.76
CA ASN A 137 -17.11 -2.58 -12.01
C ASN A 137 -17.35 -3.19 -13.41
N ILE A 138 -16.31 -3.77 -13.96
CA ILE A 138 -16.42 -4.60 -15.17
C ILE A 138 -17.26 -5.84 -14.83
N GLU A 139 -18.18 -6.20 -15.72
CA GLU A 139 -18.96 -7.43 -15.71
C GLU A 139 -18.32 -8.48 -16.62
N SER A 140 -18.05 -8.11 -17.87
CA SER A 140 -17.44 -8.98 -18.88
C SER A 140 -16.70 -8.16 -19.94
N LEU A 141 -15.89 -8.84 -20.74
CA LEU A 141 -15.28 -8.32 -21.94
C LEU A 141 -15.89 -9.04 -23.15
N ASP A 142 -16.19 -8.27 -24.19
CA ASP A 142 -16.53 -8.79 -25.51
C ASP A 142 -15.33 -8.59 -26.46
N ALA A 143 -15.41 -9.02 -27.71
CA ALA A 143 -14.28 -8.95 -28.66
C ALA A 143 -13.61 -7.55 -28.73
N THR A 144 -14.38 -6.46 -28.69
CA THR A 144 -13.90 -5.09 -28.86
C THR A 144 -14.44 -4.14 -27.78
N SER A 145 -15.18 -4.65 -26.80
CA SER A 145 -15.86 -3.80 -25.82
C SER A 145 -15.78 -4.35 -24.40
N VAL A 146 -15.97 -3.45 -23.45
CA VAL A 146 -16.06 -3.77 -22.02
C VAL A 146 -17.46 -3.45 -21.54
N ARG A 147 -18.14 -4.45 -20.96
CA ARG A 147 -19.44 -4.34 -20.33
C ARG A 147 -19.29 -4.12 -18.83
N PHE A 148 -20.09 -3.22 -18.27
CA PHE A 148 -20.11 -2.91 -16.85
C PHE A 148 -21.37 -3.45 -16.16
N VAL A 149 -21.29 -3.60 -14.82
CA VAL A 149 -22.38 -4.16 -14.01
C VAL A 149 -23.68 -3.31 -13.99
N ASP A 150 -23.67 -2.10 -14.52
CA ASP A 150 -24.86 -1.26 -14.74
C ASP A 150 -25.52 -1.50 -16.10
N GLY A 151 -25.02 -2.46 -16.88
CA GLY A 151 -25.48 -2.79 -18.23
C GLY A 151 -24.91 -1.88 -19.33
N SER A 152 -24.17 -0.83 -19.00
CA SER A 152 -23.49 0.00 -20.00
C SER A 152 -22.30 -0.73 -20.62
N SER A 153 -21.98 -0.41 -21.88
CA SER A 153 -20.81 -0.93 -22.58
C SER A 153 -20.02 0.20 -23.23
N VAL A 154 -18.71 0.03 -23.35
CA VAL A 154 -17.83 0.94 -24.06
C VAL A 154 -16.87 0.16 -24.95
N GLU A 155 -16.54 0.70 -26.08
CA GLU A 155 -15.45 0.20 -26.89
C GLU A 155 -14.11 0.47 -26.21
N ALA A 156 -13.20 -0.50 -26.21
CA ALA A 156 -11.91 -0.41 -25.59
C ALA A 156 -10.83 -1.10 -26.43
N ASP A 157 -9.68 -0.47 -26.51
CA ASP A 157 -8.50 -0.98 -27.21
C ASP A 157 -7.47 -1.53 -26.20
N ILE A 158 -7.57 -1.10 -24.92
CA ILE A 158 -6.67 -1.54 -23.87
C ILE A 158 -7.38 -1.54 -22.52
N VAL A 159 -7.14 -2.59 -21.71
CA VAL A 159 -7.61 -2.71 -20.33
C VAL A 159 -6.41 -2.86 -19.40
N VAL A 160 -6.30 -1.99 -18.40
CA VAL A 160 -5.25 -2.06 -17.37
C VAL A 160 -5.86 -2.47 -16.04
N TYR A 161 -5.39 -3.59 -15.51
CA TYR A 161 -5.84 -4.14 -14.23
C TYR A 161 -5.00 -3.58 -13.08
N CYS A 162 -5.56 -2.68 -12.28
CA CYS A 162 -4.95 -2.14 -11.07
C CYS A 162 -5.55 -2.82 -9.82
N THR A 163 -5.55 -4.14 -9.81
CA THR A 163 -6.26 -4.98 -8.83
C THR A 163 -5.45 -5.30 -7.58
N GLY A 164 -4.22 -4.77 -7.48
CA GLY A 164 -3.31 -4.97 -6.36
C GLY A 164 -2.22 -5.98 -6.65
N TYR A 165 -1.43 -6.30 -5.62
CA TYR A 165 -0.23 -7.13 -5.75
C TYR A 165 -0.27 -8.29 -4.76
N GLN A 166 0.44 -9.35 -5.11
CA GLN A 166 0.73 -10.45 -4.19
C GLN A 166 2.18 -10.33 -3.73
N ILE A 167 2.41 -10.55 -2.44
CA ILE A 167 3.75 -10.62 -1.88
C ILE A 167 4.33 -11.98 -2.26
N SER A 168 5.47 -11.96 -2.94
CA SER A 168 6.21 -13.17 -3.33
C SER A 168 7.71 -12.95 -3.17
N PHE A 169 8.43 -14.04 -2.89
CA PHE A 169 9.87 -14.05 -2.74
C PHE A 169 10.48 -15.09 -3.70
N PRO A 170 10.49 -14.83 -5.03
CA PRO A 170 10.84 -15.84 -6.04
C PRO A 170 12.30 -16.27 -5.99
N PHE A 171 13.12 -15.64 -5.17
CA PHE A 171 14.53 -15.97 -4.91
C PHE A 171 14.74 -16.84 -3.66
N PHE A 172 13.67 -17.20 -2.96
CA PHE A 172 13.68 -18.18 -1.86
C PHE A 172 12.79 -19.37 -2.20
N ASP A 173 13.12 -20.53 -1.66
CA ASP A 173 12.22 -21.68 -1.68
C ASP A 173 10.96 -21.37 -0.87
N GLU A 174 9.79 -21.79 -1.32
CA GLU A 174 8.51 -21.51 -0.67
C GLU A 174 8.43 -22.06 0.76
N ASP A 175 9.10 -23.21 1.01
CA ASP A 175 9.20 -23.82 2.35
C ASP A 175 10.11 -23.03 3.28
N PHE A 176 11.05 -22.25 2.76
CA PHE A 176 11.92 -21.40 3.55
C PHE A 176 11.22 -20.09 3.92
N LEU A 177 10.63 -19.42 2.93
CA LEU A 177 9.94 -18.16 3.13
C LEU A 177 8.89 -17.91 2.06
N SER A 178 7.65 -17.78 2.51
CA SER A 178 6.52 -17.43 1.64
C SER A 178 5.54 -16.50 2.36
N ALA A 179 4.61 -15.91 1.61
CA ALA A 179 3.59 -15.04 2.14
C ALA A 179 2.20 -15.40 1.59
N PRO A 180 1.67 -16.59 1.94
CA PRO A 180 0.37 -17.02 1.46
C PRO A 180 -0.71 -16.02 1.84
N ASP A 181 -1.59 -15.68 0.87
CA ASP A 181 -2.62 -14.65 1.04
C ASP A 181 -2.08 -13.28 1.50
N ASN A 182 -0.84 -12.95 1.14
CA ASN A 182 -0.09 -11.77 1.59
C ASN A 182 0.12 -11.73 3.13
N HIS A 183 0.14 -12.87 3.78
CA HIS A 183 0.36 -12.97 5.21
C HIS A 183 1.78 -13.42 5.51
N ILE A 184 2.49 -12.66 6.33
CA ILE A 184 3.82 -12.98 6.84
C ILE A 184 3.91 -12.55 8.31
N GLU A 185 4.48 -13.41 9.15
CA GLU A 185 4.62 -13.17 10.58
C GLU A 185 5.95 -12.49 10.87
N LEU A 186 5.91 -11.18 11.08
CA LEU A 186 7.09 -10.37 11.34
C LEU A 186 6.92 -9.53 12.60
N PHE A 187 7.87 -9.62 13.51
CA PHE A 187 7.95 -8.71 14.65
C PHE A 187 8.16 -7.28 14.13
N ARG A 188 7.21 -6.40 14.43
CA ARG A 188 7.18 -5.02 13.96
C ARG A 188 7.45 -4.87 12.46
N ARG A 189 7.02 -5.82 11.64
CA ARG A 189 7.21 -5.82 10.17
C ARG A 189 8.66 -5.87 9.70
N VAL A 190 9.61 -6.27 10.55
CA VAL A 190 11.05 -6.28 10.23
C VAL A 190 11.69 -7.64 10.48
N PHE A 191 11.53 -8.22 11.66
CA PHE A 191 12.23 -9.43 12.05
C PHE A 191 11.32 -10.66 11.97
N HIS A 192 11.79 -11.70 11.29
CA HIS A 192 11.11 -13.00 11.31
C HIS A 192 11.50 -13.75 12.59
N PRO A 193 10.55 -14.34 13.34
CA PRO A 193 10.85 -14.95 14.63
C PRO A 193 11.76 -16.19 14.54
N GLN A 194 11.73 -16.90 13.40
CA GLN A 194 12.44 -18.18 13.20
C GLN A 194 13.56 -18.11 12.15
N ILE A 195 13.65 -17.01 11.37
CA ILE A 195 14.66 -16.85 10.32
C ILE A 195 15.60 -15.71 10.72
N PRO A 196 16.73 -16.01 11.36
CA PRO A 196 17.73 -15.00 11.66
C PRO A 196 18.40 -14.49 10.38
N ASN A 197 18.95 -13.29 10.42
CA ASN A 197 19.70 -12.68 9.32
C ASN A 197 18.90 -12.35 8.04
N VAL A 198 17.57 -12.46 8.08
CA VAL A 198 16.66 -11.93 7.03
C VAL A 198 15.82 -10.83 7.64
N PHE A 199 15.93 -9.63 7.06
CA PHE A 199 15.26 -8.43 7.55
C PHE A 199 14.37 -7.85 6.46
N PHE A 200 13.18 -7.37 6.86
CA PHE A 200 12.22 -6.78 5.95
C PHE A 200 12.15 -5.27 6.19
N ILE A 201 12.71 -4.50 5.25
CA ILE A 201 12.68 -3.04 5.31
C ILE A 201 11.68 -2.54 4.27
N GLY A 202 10.67 -1.77 4.71
CA GLY A 202 9.63 -1.24 3.84
C GLY A 202 8.53 -2.25 3.43
N LEU A 203 8.53 -3.48 3.96
CA LEU A 203 7.45 -4.45 3.72
C LEU A 203 6.23 -4.12 4.59
N LEU A 204 5.64 -2.97 4.35
CA LEU A 204 4.44 -2.48 5.02
C LEU A 204 3.73 -1.43 4.16
N GLN A 205 2.45 -1.21 4.42
CA GLN A 205 1.64 -0.20 3.75
C GLN A 205 1.19 0.86 4.76
N PRO A 206 1.92 1.98 4.89
CA PRO A 206 1.58 3.00 5.87
C PRO A 206 0.41 3.88 5.39
N LEU A 207 -0.41 4.35 6.32
CA LEU A 207 -1.24 5.53 6.11
C LEU A 207 -0.36 6.78 6.23
N GLY A 208 0.47 7.04 5.22
CA GLY A 208 1.49 8.10 5.20
C GLY A 208 2.65 7.74 4.28
N ALA A 209 3.78 8.46 4.44
CA ALA A 209 4.99 8.24 3.66
C ALA A 209 5.75 6.99 4.11
N ILE A 210 6.22 6.18 3.16
CA ILE A 210 6.96 4.95 3.47
C ILE A 210 8.44 5.20 3.77
N MET A 211 9.07 6.17 3.10
CA MET A 211 10.52 6.38 3.19
C MET A 211 11.03 6.66 4.62
N PRO A 212 10.40 7.54 5.44
CA PRO A 212 10.85 7.75 6.81
C PRO A 212 10.69 6.51 7.71
N ILE A 213 9.72 5.63 7.40
CA ILE A 213 9.56 4.36 8.11
C ILE A 213 10.69 3.40 7.72
N ALA A 214 10.99 3.27 6.44
CA ALA A 214 12.07 2.42 5.96
C ALA A 214 13.44 2.86 6.52
N GLU A 215 13.69 4.17 6.60
CA GLU A 215 14.87 4.73 7.25
C GLU A 215 14.96 4.34 8.74
N ALA A 216 13.85 4.49 9.47
CA ALA A 216 13.80 4.11 10.89
C ALA A 216 13.98 2.59 11.10
N GLN A 217 13.41 1.75 10.20
CA GLN A 217 13.61 0.31 10.20
C GLN A 217 15.06 -0.06 9.88
N GLY A 218 15.66 0.56 8.87
CA GLY A 218 17.07 0.35 8.51
C GLY A 218 18.02 0.70 9.65
N ALA A 219 17.81 1.84 10.32
CA ALA A 219 18.58 2.22 11.50
C ALA A 219 18.41 1.22 12.66
N TRP A 220 17.19 0.67 12.84
CA TRP A 220 16.93 -0.36 13.85
C TRP A 220 17.63 -1.69 13.55
N VAL A 221 17.62 -2.12 12.29
CA VAL A 221 18.40 -3.30 11.85
C VAL A 221 19.90 -3.04 12.05
N GLY A 222 20.38 -1.83 11.78
CA GLY A 222 21.77 -1.44 12.05
C GLY A 222 22.13 -1.60 13.53
N ASP A 223 21.30 -1.10 14.46
CA ASP A 223 21.51 -1.27 15.92
C ASP A 223 21.59 -2.76 16.31
N TYR A 224 20.75 -3.60 15.70
CA TYR A 224 20.77 -5.05 15.92
C TYR A 224 22.06 -5.70 15.42
N LEU A 225 22.51 -5.34 14.23
CA LEU A 225 23.71 -5.93 13.61
C LEU A 225 25.00 -5.56 14.36
N ILE A 226 25.09 -4.38 14.93
CA ILE A 226 26.28 -3.95 15.71
C ILE A 226 26.21 -4.33 17.19
N GLY A 227 25.09 -4.86 17.67
CA GLY A 227 24.92 -5.31 19.04
C GLY A 227 24.36 -4.26 20.01
N ASP A 228 23.95 -3.11 19.53
CA ASP A 228 23.35 -2.04 20.34
C ASP A 228 21.87 -2.26 20.65
N TYR A 229 21.26 -3.24 19.99
CA TYR A 229 19.87 -3.66 20.21
C TYR A 229 19.78 -5.17 20.34
N ARG A 230 19.04 -5.66 21.35
CA ARG A 230 18.70 -7.07 21.54
C ARG A 230 17.21 -7.28 21.37
N LEU A 231 16.82 -8.28 20.54
CA LEU A 231 15.44 -8.73 20.39
C LEU A 231 14.83 -9.20 21.73
N PRO A 232 13.52 -9.10 21.91
CA PRO A 232 12.80 -9.82 22.97
C PRO A 232 13.02 -11.33 22.88
N SER A 233 12.62 -12.07 23.90
CA SER A 233 12.58 -13.53 23.85
C SER A 233 11.61 -14.01 22.73
N GLU A 234 11.80 -15.24 22.24
CA GLU A 234 10.95 -15.80 21.19
C GLU A 234 9.46 -15.79 21.60
N ALA A 235 9.16 -16.11 22.84
CA ALA A 235 7.78 -16.09 23.37
C ALA A 235 7.18 -14.66 23.33
N GLU A 236 7.96 -13.64 23.66
CA GLU A 236 7.54 -12.24 23.59
C GLU A 236 7.38 -11.77 22.15
N LEU A 237 8.27 -12.19 21.23
CA LEU A 237 8.14 -11.91 19.79
C LEU A 237 6.82 -12.45 19.23
N VAL A 238 6.51 -13.73 19.50
CA VAL A 238 5.29 -14.39 19.04
C VAL A 238 4.05 -13.72 19.64
N ALA A 239 4.10 -13.38 20.92
CA ALA A 239 2.99 -12.68 21.59
C ALA A 239 2.74 -11.27 20.99
N ASP A 240 3.80 -10.52 20.70
CA ASP A 240 3.68 -9.19 20.09
C ASP A 240 3.12 -9.28 18.65
N ILE A 241 3.59 -10.24 17.85
CA ILE A 241 3.08 -10.50 16.49
C ILE A 241 1.59 -10.81 16.54
N ALA A 242 1.16 -11.70 17.43
CA ALA A 242 -0.24 -12.06 17.57
C ALA A 242 -1.12 -10.87 18.01
N ALA A 243 -0.63 -10.06 18.96
CA ALA A 243 -1.31 -8.85 19.41
C ALA A 243 -1.45 -7.81 18.31
N ASP A 244 -0.39 -7.57 17.53
CA ASP A 244 -0.38 -6.64 16.39
C ASP A 244 -1.36 -7.09 15.30
N GLN A 245 -1.36 -8.36 14.94
CA GLN A 245 -2.30 -8.93 13.98
C GLN A 245 -3.75 -8.82 14.47
N ALA A 246 -4.01 -9.07 15.75
CA ALA A 246 -5.34 -8.91 16.32
C ALA A 246 -5.82 -7.47 16.32
N ALA A 247 -4.93 -6.50 16.60
CA ALA A 247 -5.22 -5.07 16.52
C ALA A 247 -5.51 -4.64 15.09
N MET A 248 -4.73 -5.11 14.12
CA MET A 248 -4.90 -4.84 12.70
C MET A 248 -6.26 -5.37 12.19
N ARG A 249 -6.63 -6.62 12.51
CA ARG A 249 -7.94 -7.19 12.13
C ARG A 249 -9.13 -6.42 12.69
N ARG A 250 -9.02 -5.84 13.89
CA ARG A 250 -10.08 -4.98 14.47
C ARG A 250 -10.20 -3.62 13.79
N ARG A 251 -9.10 -3.10 13.24
CA ARG A 251 -9.02 -1.75 12.73
C ARG A 251 -9.31 -1.62 11.24
N TYR A 252 -8.76 -2.52 10.44
CA TYR A 252 -8.81 -2.45 8.99
C TYR A 252 -9.88 -3.37 8.40
N VAL A 253 -10.33 -3.02 7.20
CA VAL A 253 -11.24 -3.89 6.43
C VAL A 253 -10.52 -5.21 6.14
N SER A 254 -11.18 -6.32 6.44
CA SER A 254 -10.64 -7.66 6.14
C SER A 254 -10.51 -7.84 4.63
N SER A 255 -9.27 -7.88 4.15
CA SER A 255 -8.96 -8.25 2.76
C SER A 255 -7.51 -8.70 2.65
N LYS A 256 -7.20 -9.54 1.65
CA LYS A 256 -5.83 -9.98 1.31
C LYS A 256 -4.88 -8.79 1.02
N ARG A 257 -5.42 -7.61 0.75
CA ARG A 257 -4.66 -6.39 0.47
C ARG A 257 -4.20 -5.64 1.72
N HIS A 258 -4.84 -5.83 2.87
CA HIS A 258 -4.59 -5.02 4.06
C HIS A 258 -3.85 -5.79 5.18
N THR A 259 -3.10 -6.82 4.82
CA THR A 259 -2.35 -7.67 5.77
C THR A 259 -1.12 -7.01 6.36
N ILE A 260 -0.57 -6.00 5.66
CA ILE A 260 0.66 -5.28 6.04
C ILE A 260 0.42 -3.79 6.33
N GLN A 261 -0.82 -3.39 6.54
CA GLN A 261 -1.16 -1.99 6.77
C GLN A 261 -0.78 -1.52 8.18
N VAL A 262 -0.28 -0.28 8.28
CA VAL A 262 0.09 0.37 9.55
C VAL A 262 -0.29 1.85 9.52
N ASP A 263 -0.46 2.45 10.71
CA ASP A 263 -0.51 3.91 10.85
C ASP A 263 0.88 4.47 11.00
N PHE A 264 1.19 5.49 10.25
CA PHE A 264 2.50 6.10 10.19
C PHE A 264 3.03 6.56 11.56
N ASP A 265 2.31 7.46 12.23
CA ASP A 265 2.76 8.05 13.50
C ASP A 265 2.75 7.03 14.65
N ASP A 266 1.71 6.17 14.71
CA ASP A 266 1.57 5.12 15.72
C ASP A 266 2.69 4.08 15.56
N TYR A 267 3.04 3.71 14.33
CA TYR A 267 4.13 2.77 14.05
C TYR A 267 5.50 3.32 14.44
N LEU A 268 5.84 4.55 14.02
CA LEU A 268 7.12 5.17 14.37
C LEU A 268 7.28 5.35 15.89
N HIS A 269 6.18 5.70 16.58
CA HIS A 269 6.19 5.81 18.03
C HIS A 269 6.44 4.44 18.70
N ALA A 270 5.77 3.39 18.26
CA ALA A 270 5.97 2.03 18.76
C ALA A 270 7.39 1.52 18.47
N LEU A 271 7.91 1.79 17.27
CA LEU A 271 9.28 1.44 16.89
C LEU A 271 10.33 2.12 17.75
N SER A 272 10.16 3.44 18.00
CA SER A 272 11.07 4.20 18.88
C SER A 272 11.10 3.64 20.30
N LYS A 273 9.94 3.28 20.86
CA LYS A 273 9.87 2.63 22.18
C LYS A 273 10.58 1.28 22.20
N GLU A 274 10.36 0.47 21.18
CA GLU A 274 10.99 -0.85 21.08
C GLU A 274 12.50 -0.76 20.95
N ARG A 275 13.02 0.15 20.13
CA ARG A 275 14.46 0.40 20.01
C ARG A 275 15.08 0.77 21.38
N ALA A 276 14.43 1.64 22.14
CA ALA A 276 14.91 2.02 23.48
C ALA A 276 14.89 0.83 24.45
N ALA A 277 13.83 0.01 24.44
CA ALA A 277 13.74 -1.18 25.28
C ALA A 277 14.80 -2.23 24.90
N GLY A 278 15.02 -2.45 23.60
CA GLY A 278 16.03 -3.38 23.10
C GLY A 278 17.46 -2.92 23.39
N ALA A 279 17.72 -1.62 23.35
CA ALA A 279 19.01 -1.06 23.75
C ALA A 279 19.27 -1.27 25.28
N GLN A 280 18.22 -1.20 26.09
CA GLN A 280 18.33 -1.55 27.51
C GLN A 280 18.62 -3.05 27.69
N ARG A 281 17.89 -3.94 27.01
CA ARG A 281 18.14 -5.40 27.04
C ARG A 281 19.57 -5.75 26.61
N ALA A 282 20.12 -5.04 25.59
CA ALA A 282 21.50 -5.26 25.14
C ALA A 282 22.52 -4.89 26.21
N ARG A 283 22.33 -3.76 26.90
CA ARG A 283 23.22 -3.31 28.00
C ARG A 283 23.19 -4.25 29.22
N GLU A 284 22.00 -4.71 29.60
CA GLU A 284 21.81 -5.56 30.79
C GLU A 284 22.31 -6.98 30.61
N ASN A 285 22.16 -7.55 29.42
CA ASN A 285 22.40 -8.99 29.19
C ASN A 285 23.64 -9.28 28.34
N GLY A 286 24.33 -8.26 27.85
CA GLY A 286 25.32 -8.40 26.80
C GLY A 286 24.73 -9.01 25.53
N PHE A 287 24.99 -8.48 24.37
CA PHE A 287 24.54 -9.03 23.11
C PHE A 287 25.74 -9.23 22.19
N LYS A 288 25.94 -10.48 21.75
CA LYS A 288 26.81 -10.73 20.61
C LYS A 288 25.91 -10.69 19.37
N PRO A 289 26.21 -9.85 18.36
CA PRO A 289 25.48 -9.85 17.11
C PRO A 289 25.53 -11.25 16.49
N PRO A 290 24.47 -11.69 15.81
CA PRO A 290 24.45 -13.00 15.13
C PRO A 290 25.43 -13.09 13.96
N VAL A 291 26.17 -12.03 13.67
CA VAL A 291 27.09 -11.93 12.52
C VAL A 291 28.47 -12.41 12.95
N GLU A 292 28.65 -13.74 13.01
CA GLU A 292 29.97 -14.36 12.83
C GLU A 292 30.40 -14.39 11.36
N CYS A 293 29.64 -13.83 10.44
CA CYS A 293 29.76 -14.04 8.99
C CYS A 293 29.85 -12.77 8.15
N LEU A 294 30.63 -11.79 8.54
CA LEU A 294 31.27 -10.94 7.52
C LEU A 294 32.75 -11.26 7.57
N PRO A 295 33.35 -11.86 6.49
CA PRO A 295 34.79 -11.91 6.38
C PRO A 295 35.31 -10.48 6.52
N SER A 296 36.23 -10.26 7.46
CA SER A 296 36.84 -8.95 7.59
C SER A 296 37.41 -8.58 6.22
N ALA A 297 37.18 -7.34 5.78
CA ALA A 297 37.72 -6.82 4.52
C ALA A 297 39.27 -6.87 4.43
N ALA A 298 39.93 -7.44 5.43
CA ALA A 298 41.38 -7.59 5.52
C ALA A 298 41.96 -8.82 4.81
N THR A 299 41.13 -9.74 4.28
CA THR A 299 41.64 -10.99 3.62
C THR A 299 41.42 -10.99 2.10
N ALA A 300 41.04 -9.89 1.48
CA ALA A 300 40.90 -9.78 0.03
C ALA A 300 42.11 -9.07 -0.66
N ALA A 301 43.23 -8.94 0.02
CA ALA A 301 44.48 -8.42 -0.52
C ALA A 301 45.64 -9.36 -0.19
N SER A 302 45.66 -10.53 -0.84
CA SER A 302 46.85 -11.39 -0.99
C SER A 302 46.76 -12.18 -2.31
#